data_d808bff3520a43c8ba03bd4561950fe7
#
_entry.id   d808bff3520a43c8ba03bd4561950fe7
#
_cell.length_a   1.000
_cell.length_b   1.000
_cell.length_c   1.000
_cell.angle_alpha   90.00
_cell.angle_beta   90.00
_cell.angle_gamma   90.00
#
_symmetry.space_group_name_H-M   'P 1'
#
loop_
_entity.id
_entity.type
_entity.pdbx_description
1 polymer ?
#
loop_
_entity_poly.entity_id
_entity_poly.type
_entity_poly.pdbx_seq_one_letter_code
_entity_poly.pdbx_strand_id
1 'polypeptide(L)'
;MKISYSMLVHNETDTLEKLLKFLVKWKHEGDEIVILDDYSDNEKTKEILDFYVSTYDIVYEQRNLLKDFASQKNYLKNMGSGDYSFNLDADEMISLWMIKNVHEIIQANEGIDLIYLPRINTVDGITDEHCRMYGYRVNENGWINFPDWQGRIFRNRPNIRWQHKVHEMITGFQTYATLPTDKPFCILHPKTIEKQVEQNKFYNEEISGIRK
;
A
#
# COMPACT_ATOMS: atom_id res chain seq x y z
N MET A 1 10.74 -11.90 15.26
CA MET A 1 9.73 -10.98 14.68
C MET A 1 9.65 -11.26 13.19
N LYS A 2 8.44 -11.45 12.67
CA LYS A 2 8.15 -11.72 11.27
C LYS A 2 7.26 -10.60 10.72
N ILE A 3 7.49 -10.15 9.50
CA ILE A 3 6.69 -9.14 8.81
C ILE A 3 5.96 -9.78 7.63
N SER A 4 4.67 -9.51 7.50
CA SER A 4 3.88 -9.80 6.30
C SER A 4 3.81 -8.55 5.43
N TYR A 5 4.51 -8.54 4.27
CA TYR A 5 4.35 -7.52 3.24
C TYR A 5 3.06 -7.82 2.48
N SER A 6 2.01 -7.06 2.77
CA SER A 6 0.65 -7.35 2.33
C SER A 6 0.20 -6.39 1.24
N MET A 7 -0.37 -6.89 0.14
CA MET A 7 -0.85 -6.04 -0.93
C MET A 7 -2.15 -6.54 -1.55
N LEU A 8 -3.04 -5.59 -1.87
CA LEU A 8 -4.18 -5.84 -2.77
C LEU A 8 -3.72 -5.62 -4.20
N VAL A 9 -4.20 -6.46 -5.11
CA VAL A 9 -3.90 -6.37 -6.55
C VAL A 9 -5.20 -6.36 -7.34
N HIS A 10 -5.29 -5.45 -8.34
CA HIS A 10 -6.32 -5.47 -9.36
C HIS A 10 -5.80 -4.81 -10.63
N ASN A 11 -5.29 -5.63 -11.55
CA ASN A 11 -4.81 -5.20 -12.87
C ASN A 11 -3.56 -4.29 -12.89
N GLU A 12 -2.80 -4.14 -11.77
CA GLU A 12 -1.48 -3.52 -11.80
C GLU A 12 -0.50 -4.43 -12.54
N THR A 13 0.35 -3.81 -13.35
CA THR A 13 1.31 -4.52 -14.22
C THR A 13 2.76 -4.17 -13.83
N ASP A 14 3.40 -3.24 -14.50
CA ASP A 14 4.81 -2.89 -14.31
C ASP A 14 5.15 -2.45 -12.88
N THR A 15 4.22 -1.81 -12.19
CA THR A 15 4.41 -1.39 -10.79
C THR A 15 4.41 -2.60 -9.87
N LEU A 16 3.47 -3.51 -10.04
CA LEU A 16 3.39 -4.77 -9.31
C LEU A 16 4.66 -5.60 -9.52
N GLU A 17 5.08 -5.79 -10.79
CA GLU A 17 6.29 -6.55 -11.10
C GLU A 17 7.53 -5.97 -10.43
N LYS A 18 7.69 -4.64 -10.48
CA LYS A 18 8.80 -3.94 -9.81
C LYS A 18 8.77 -4.15 -8.30
N LEU A 19 7.60 -4.03 -7.67
CA LEU A 19 7.45 -4.23 -6.24
C LEU A 19 7.75 -5.68 -5.83
N LEU A 20 7.19 -6.67 -6.53
CA LEU A 20 7.43 -8.08 -6.25
C LEU A 20 8.91 -8.45 -6.43
N LYS A 21 9.53 -8.03 -7.55
CA LYS A 21 10.96 -8.23 -7.79
C LYS A 21 11.82 -7.63 -6.69
N PHE A 22 11.44 -6.47 -6.18
CA PHE A 22 12.13 -5.82 -5.07
C PHE A 22 11.95 -6.59 -3.76
N LEU A 23 10.72 -6.95 -3.40
CA LEU A 23 10.42 -7.64 -2.15
C LEU A 23 11.07 -9.03 -2.08
N VAL A 24 10.97 -9.86 -3.13
CA VAL A 24 11.59 -11.20 -3.15
C VAL A 24 13.11 -11.15 -3.03
N LYS A 25 13.73 -10.07 -3.50
CA LYS A 25 15.18 -9.88 -3.45
C LYS A 25 15.67 -9.35 -2.11
N TRP A 26 14.91 -8.49 -1.43
CA TRP A 26 15.42 -7.66 -0.35
C TRP A 26 14.71 -7.83 1.00
N LYS A 27 13.54 -8.49 1.07
CA LYS A 27 12.91 -8.78 2.36
C LYS A 27 13.84 -9.61 3.23
N HIS A 28 13.71 -9.49 4.54
CA HIS A 28 14.49 -10.32 5.46
C HIS A 28 14.08 -11.79 5.35
N GLU A 29 15.01 -12.67 5.67
CA GLU A 29 14.72 -14.10 5.80
C GLU A 29 13.68 -14.30 6.92
N GLY A 30 12.68 -15.14 6.66
CA GLY A 30 11.55 -15.37 7.56
C GLY A 30 10.37 -14.43 7.38
N ASP A 31 10.53 -13.27 6.74
CA ASP A 31 9.40 -12.43 6.33
C ASP A 31 8.67 -13.05 5.14
N GLU A 32 7.39 -12.72 4.99
CA GLU A 32 6.54 -13.24 3.93
C GLU A 32 5.96 -12.14 3.05
N ILE A 33 5.53 -12.53 1.86
CA ILE A 33 4.74 -11.70 0.94
C ILE A 33 3.33 -12.30 0.89
N VAL A 34 2.32 -11.44 1.03
CA VAL A 34 0.90 -11.83 1.04
C VAL A 34 0.16 -11.01 0.00
N ILE A 35 -0.48 -11.68 -0.93
CA ILE A 35 -1.21 -11.05 -2.04
C ILE A 35 -2.66 -11.49 -2.01
N LEU A 36 -3.57 -10.54 -2.06
CA LEU A 36 -4.98 -10.77 -2.30
C LEU A 36 -5.36 -10.09 -3.61
N ASP A 37 -5.70 -10.90 -4.61
CA ASP A 37 -6.06 -10.45 -5.95
C ASP A 37 -7.58 -10.32 -6.07
N ASP A 38 -8.04 -9.14 -6.48
CA ASP A 38 -9.44 -8.87 -6.81
C ASP A 38 -9.76 -9.34 -8.23
N TYR A 39 -9.52 -10.62 -8.51
CA TYR A 39 -9.78 -11.27 -9.79
C TYR A 39 -9.27 -10.45 -10.98
N SER A 40 -7.99 -10.12 -10.99
CA SER A 40 -7.35 -9.45 -12.13
C SER A 40 -7.66 -10.18 -13.44
N ASP A 41 -8.11 -9.43 -14.44
CA ASP A 41 -8.43 -9.94 -15.77
C ASP A 41 -7.42 -9.53 -16.84
N ASN A 42 -6.52 -8.60 -16.54
CA ASN A 42 -5.41 -8.22 -17.40
C ASN A 42 -4.40 -9.36 -17.54
N GLU A 43 -4.12 -9.80 -18.77
CA GLU A 43 -3.23 -10.93 -19.08
C GLU A 43 -1.83 -10.76 -18.49
N LYS A 44 -1.24 -9.57 -18.61
CA LYS A 44 0.10 -9.28 -18.06
C LYS A 44 0.13 -9.39 -16.53
N THR A 45 -0.92 -8.94 -15.84
CA THR A 45 -1.03 -9.08 -14.39
C THR A 45 -1.10 -10.55 -13.99
N LYS A 46 -1.87 -11.37 -14.71
CA LYS A 46 -1.94 -12.81 -14.48
C LYS A 46 -0.59 -13.48 -14.69
N GLU A 47 0.11 -13.19 -15.78
CA GLU A 47 1.46 -13.71 -16.05
C GLU A 47 2.44 -13.37 -14.92
N ILE A 48 2.42 -12.13 -14.41
CA ILE A 48 3.24 -11.70 -13.28
C ILE A 48 2.88 -12.51 -12.02
N LEU A 49 1.60 -12.58 -11.67
CA LEU A 49 1.16 -13.31 -10.49
C LEU A 49 1.51 -14.79 -10.57
N ASP A 50 1.23 -15.44 -11.70
CA ASP A 50 1.54 -16.86 -11.94
C ASP A 50 3.04 -17.14 -11.80
N PHE A 51 3.88 -16.28 -12.38
CA PHE A 51 5.33 -16.40 -12.26
C PHE A 51 5.82 -16.28 -10.82
N TYR A 52 5.42 -15.21 -10.12
CA TYR A 52 5.92 -14.96 -8.77
C TYR A 52 5.37 -15.95 -7.74
N VAL A 53 4.09 -16.30 -7.81
CA VAL A 53 3.45 -17.27 -6.90
C VAL A 53 4.00 -18.69 -7.11
N SER A 54 4.27 -19.10 -8.35
CA SER A 54 4.85 -20.42 -8.61
C SER A 54 6.34 -20.53 -8.31
N THR A 55 7.07 -19.39 -8.31
CA THR A 55 8.54 -19.37 -8.15
C THR A 55 8.97 -19.12 -6.73
N TYR A 56 8.20 -18.35 -5.97
CA TYR A 56 8.55 -17.90 -4.62
C TYR A 56 7.48 -18.33 -3.61
N ASP A 57 7.86 -18.43 -2.35
CA ASP A 57 6.93 -18.71 -1.25
C ASP A 57 6.10 -17.45 -0.94
N ILE A 58 5.01 -17.29 -1.69
CA ILE A 58 4.05 -16.17 -1.59
C ILE A 58 2.70 -16.71 -1.18
N VAL A 59 2.11 -16.16 -0.14
CA VAL A 59 0.72 -16.44 0.25
C VAL A 59 -0.19 -15.69 -0.71
N TYR A 60 -1.00 -16.42 -1.48
CA TYR A 60 -1.84 -15.86 -2.53
C TYR A 60 -3.25 -16.41 -2.48
N GLU A 61 -4.23 -15.52 -2.55
CA GLU A 61 -5.64 -15.87 -2.74
C GLU A 61 -6.33 -14.86 -3.67
N GLN A 62 -7.49 -15.25 -4.20
CA GLN A 62 -8.39 -14.39 -4.95
C GLN A 62 -9.69 -14.16 -4.19
N ARG A 63 -10.13 -12.90 -4.11
CA ARG A 63 -11.38 -12.53 -3.45
C ARG A 63 -11.95 -11.24 -4.03
N ASN A 64 -13.24 -11.26 -4.41
CA ASN A 64 -13.93 -10.05 -4.89
C ASN A 64 -13.96 -8.95 -3.84
N LEU A 65 -13.58 -7.74 -4.25
CA LEU A 65 -13.59 -6.52 -3.43
C LEU A 65 -15.01 -6.14 -2.97
N LEU A 66 -16.01 -6.33 -3.81
CA LEU A 66 -17.43 -5.98 -3.54
C LEU A 66 -17.60 -4.53 -3.03
N LYS A 67 -16.76 -3.61 -3.49
CA LYS A 67 -16.74 -2.19 -3.08
C LYS A 67 -16.53 -1.99 -1.56
N ASP A 68 -15.87 -2.93 -0.89
CA ASP A 68 -15.56 -2.87 0.54
C ASP A 68 -14.05 -3.10 0.78
N PHE A 69 -13.27 -2.04 0.68
CA PHE A 69 -11.82 -2.08 0.87
C PHE A 69 -11.42 -2.49 2.28
N ALA A 70 -12.17 -2.08 3.31
CA ALA A 70 -11.87 -2.49 4.68
C ALA A 70 -12.03 -4.00 4.86
N SER A 71 -13.10 -4.60 4.34
CA SER A 71 -13.30 -6.03 4.35
C SER A 71 -12.18 -6.76 3.62
N GLN A 72 -11.77 -6.25 2.46
CA GLN A 72 -10.69 -6.81 1.66
C GLN A 72 -9.34 -6.75 2.39
N LYS A 73 -8.97 -5.58 2.93
CA LYS A 73 -7.73 -5.39 3.70
C LYS A 73 -7.70 -6.18 5.01
N ASN A 74 -8.85 -6.38 5.67
CA ASN A 74 -8.93 -7.24 6.85
C ASN A 74 -8.73 -8.72 6.49
N TYR A 75 -9.28 -9.17 5.37
CA TYR A 75 -9.05 -10.52 4.88
C TYR A 75 -7.57 -10.73 4.55
N LEU A 76 -6.98 -9.83 3.76
CA LEU A 76 -5.55 -9.82 3.43
C LEU A 76 -4.66 -9.87 4.68
N LYS A 77 -4.96 -9.05 5.69
CA LYS A 77 -4.26 -9.06 6.97
C LYS A 77 -4.30 -10.44 7.64
N ASN A 78 -5.46 -11.10 7.61
CA ASN A 78 -5.66 -12.40 8.26
C ASN A 78 -5.01 -13.57 7.51
N MET A 79 -4.68 -13.41 6.22
CA MET A 79 -3.89 -14.38 5.46
C MET A 79 -2.43 -14.41 5.94
N GLY A 80 -1.92 -13.27 6.40
CA GLY A 80 -0.54 -13.15 6.87
C GLY A 80 -0.33 -13.75 8.26
N SER A 81 0.82 -14.38 8.47
CA SER A 81 1.24 -15.00 9.73
C SER A 81 2.29 -14.17 10.49
N GLY A 82 2.66 -12.99 9.97
CA GLY A 82 3.63 -12.10 10.59
C GLY A 82 3.13 -11.49 11.90
N ASP A 83 4.07 -11.14 12.78
CA ASP A 83 3.81 -10.35 14.00
C ASP A 83 3.32 -8.93 13.66
N TYR A 84 3.77 -8.44 12.50
CA TYR A 84 3.40 -7.15 11.92
C TYR A 84 2.95 -7.31 10.47
N SER A 85 1.99 -6.50 10.06
CA SER A 85 1.64 -6.29 8.66
C SER A 85 2.29 -5.00 8.17
N PHE A 86 2.99 -5.06 7.04
CA PHE A 86 3.43 -3.90 6.28
C PHE A 86 2.59 -3.85 5.01
N ASN A 87 1.53 -3.04 5.04
CA ASN A 87 0.62 -2.91 3.91
C ASN A 87 1.19 -1.94 2.87
N LEU A 88 1.35 -2.41 1.65
CA LEU A 88 1.76 -1.62 0.48
C LEU A 88 0.69 -1.74 -0.60
N ASP A 89 0.41 -0.64 -1.29
CA ASP A 89 -0.42 -0.70 -2.48
C ASP A 89 0.44 -1.18 -3.67
N ALA A 90 -0.12 -1.92 -4.62
CA ALA A 90 0.63 -2.56 -5.71
C ALA A 90 1.31 -1.58 -6.70
N ASP A 91 1.00 -0.28 -6.58
CA ASP A 91 1.62 0.83 -7.30
C ASP A 91 2.56 1.68 -6.43
N GLU A 92 2.88 1.22 -5.21
CA GLU A 92 3.81 1.88 -4.29
C GLU A 92 5.19 1.20 -4.30
N MET A 93 6.19 1.94 -3.82
CA MET A 93 7.56 1.43 -3.64
C MET A 93 8.17 2.00 -2.36
N ILE A 94 8.96 1.18 -1.67
CA ILE A 94 9.78 1.62 -0.53
C ILE A 94 11.25 1.66 -0.91
N SER A 95 12.04 2.43 -0.16
CA SER A 95 13.48 2.52 -0.39
C SER A 95 14.22 1.22 0.00
N LEU A 96 15.37 0.99 -0.61
CA LEU A 96 16.26 -0.11 -0.19
C LEU A 96 16.72 0.07 1.27
N TRP A 97 16.86 1.30 1.72
CA TRP A 97 17.18 1.59 3.11
C TRP A 97 16.03 1.13 4.03
N MET A 98 14.77 1.47 3.67
CA MET A 98 13.59 1.09 4.46
C MET A 98 13.50 -0.42 4.64
N ILE A 99 13.54 -1.21 3.57
CA ILE A 99 13.37 -2.66 3.68
C ILE A 99 14.51 -3.33 4.47
N LYS A 100 15.73 -2.77 4.40
CA LYS A 100 16.87 -3.28 5.16
C LYS A 100 16.82 -2.94 6.65
N ASN A 101 16.17 -1.84 7.04
CA ASN A 101 16.15 -1.35 8.41
C ASN A 101 14.76 -1.47 9.08
N VAL A 102 13.76 -2.02 8.40
CA VAL A 102 12.39 -2.07 8.94
C VAL A 102 12.28 -2.84 10.25
N HIS A 103 13.05 -3.92 10.43
CA HIS A 103 13.09 -4.67 11.68
C HIS A 103 13.64 -3.83 12.82
N GLU A 104 14.72 -3.07 12.58
CA GLU A 104 15.30 -2.15 13.56
C GLU A 104 14.35 -1.00 13.88
N ILE A 105 13.65 -0.46 12.88
CA ILE A 105 12.62 0.57 13.05
C ILE A 105 11.51 0.06 13.97
N ILE A 106 11.00 -1.14 13.72
CA ILE A 106 9.94 -1.73 14.55
C ILE A 106 10.46 -1.99 15.96
N GLN A 107 11.68 -2.50 16.11
CA GLN A 107 12.29 -2.75 17.40
C GLN A 107 12.51 -1.44 18.21
N ALA A 108 12.96 -0.37 17.55
CA ALA A 108 13.10 0.95 18.18
C ALA A 108 11.75 1.57 18.57
N ASN A 109 10.65 1.08 18.00
CA ASN A 109 9.28 1.46 18.31
C ASN A 109 8.52 0.33 19.02
N GLU A 110 9.22 -0.47 19.84
CA GLU A 110 8.57 -1.50 20.65
C GLU A 110 7.48 -0.87 21.54
N GLY A 111 6.28 -1.46 21.53
CA GLY A 111 5.11 -0.90 22.22
C GLY A 111 4.21 -0.02 21.34
N ILE A 112 4.65 0.35 20.15
CA ILE A 112 3.83 1.06 19.16
C ILE A 112 2.99 0.05 18.36
N ASP A 113 1.69 0.31 18.27
CA ASP A 113 0.76 -0.54 17.54
C ASP A 113 0.70 -0.23 16.05
N LEU A 114 0.84 1.06 15.68
CA LEU A 114 0.73 1.55 14.31
C LEU A 114 1.80 2.58 14.00
N ILE A 115 2.53 2.39 12.90
CA ILE A 115 3.53 3.35 12.41
C ILE A 115 3.03 3.95 11.10
N TYR A 116 2.98 5.28 11.07
CA TYR A 116 2.68 6.06 9.87
C TYR A 116 3.96 6.39 9.11
N LEU A 117 3.92 6.16 7.81
CA LEU A 117 4.98 6.53 6.89
C LEU A 117 4.53 7.73 6.04
N PRO A 118 5.43 8.70 5.77
CA PRO A 118 5.13 9.75 4.80
C PRO A 118 5.15 9.18 3.39
N ARG A 119 4.18 9.56 2.56
CA ARG A 119 4.10 9.14 1.16
C ARG A 119 4.40 10.31 0.25
N ILE A 120 5.28 10.08 -0.73
CA ILE A 120 5.62 10.99 -1.82
C ILE A 120 4.73 10.64 -3.00
N ASN A 121 3.72 11.46 -3.25
CA ASN A 121 2.90 11.34 -4.45
C ASN A 121 3.49 12.22 -5.56
N THR A 122 3.72 11.63 -6.73
CA THR A 122 4.11 12.35 -7.94
C THR A 122 3.18 11.95 -9.08
N VAL A 123 2.81 12.93 -9.91
CA VAL A 123 1.95 12.70 -11.09
C VAL A 123 2.65 13.27 -12.31
N ASP A 124 3.15 12.39 -13.17
CA ASP A 124 3.74 12.79 -14.44
C ASP A 124 2.67 13.38 -15.36
N GLY A 125 2.97 14.50 -16.02
CA GLY A 125 2.02 15.23 -16.85
C GLY A 125 1.02 16.11 -16.09
N ILE A 126 1.19 16.30 -14.77
CA ILE A 126 0.33 17.21 -14.00
C ILE A 126 0.53 18.67 -14.45
N THR A 127 -0.54 19.43 -14.52
CA THR A 127 -0.54 20.86 -14.87
C THR A 127 -1.12 21.71 -13.74
N ASP A 128 -0.90 23.02 -13.80
CA ASP A 128 -1.51 23.97 -12.85
C ASP A 128 -3.04 23.92 -12.87
N GLU A 129 -3.62 23.60 -14.03
CA GLU A 129 -5.07 23.42 -14.18
C GLU A 129 -5.55 22.20 -13.39
N HIS A 130 -4.85 21.06 -13.50
CA HIS A 130 -5.13 19.87 -12.70
C HIS A 130 -4.98 20.17 -11.20
N CYS A 131 -3.94 20.90 -10.81
CA CYS A 131 -3.74 21.28 -9.40
C CYS A 131 -4.89 22.12 -8.86
N ARG A 132 -5.38 23.10 -9.64
CA ARG A 132 -6.55 23.90 -9.24
C ARG A 132 -7.83 23.07 -9.17
N MET A 133 -8.06 22.21 -10.17
CA MET A 133 -9.24 21.35 -10.25
C MET A 133 -9.37 20.39 -9.08
N TYR A 134 -8.25 19.77 -8.69
CA TYR A 134 -8.23 18.73 -7.64
C TYR A 134 -7.82 19.27 -6.26
N GLY A 135 -7.49 20.56 -6.14
CA GLY A 135 -7.02 21.15 -4.88
C GLY A 135 -5.64 20.66 -4.44
N TYR A 136 -4.79 20.27 -5.39
CA TYR A 136 -3.46 19.77 -5.10
C TYR A 136 -2.48 20.91 -4.79
N ARG A 137 -1.61 20.68 -3.79
CA ARG A 137 -0.46 21.53 -3.48
C ARG A 137 0.79 20.80 -3.87
N VAL A 138 1.56 21.37 -4.79
CA VAL A 138 2.83 20.78 -5.26
C VAL A 138 3.96 21.60 -4.65
N ASN A 139 4.88 20.92 -3.97
CA ASN A 139 6.07 21.56 -3.40
C ASN A 139 7.20 21.70 -4.43
N GLU A 140 8.31 22.29 -4.04
CA GLU A 140 9.51 22.53 -4.87
C GLU A 140 10.14 21.26 -5.44
N ASN A 141 9.90 20.10 -4.82
CA ASN A 141 10.35 18.78 -5.30
C ASN A 141 9.37 18.10 -6.25
N GLY A 142 8.25 18.74 -6.59
CA GLY A 142 7.17 18.15 -7.40
C GLY A 142 6.29 17.16 -6.62
N TRP A 143 6.32 17.17 -5.29
CA TRP A 143 5.53 16.26 -4.46
C TRP A 143 4.17 16.85 -4.13
N ILE A 144 3.13 16.05 -4.30
CA ILE A 144 1.74 16.47 -4.13
C ILE A 144 1.30 16.25 -2.68
N ASN A 145 0.77 17.30 -2.04
CA ASN A 145 0.20 17.28 -0.68
C ASN A 145 1.11 16.65 0.38
N PHE A 146 2.43 16.77 0.20
CA PHE A 146 3.40 16.19 1.12
C PHE A 146 3.51 16.98 2.46
N PRO A 147 3.66 16.26 3.61
CA PRO A 147 3.64 14.82 3.77
C PRO A 147 2.20 14.26 3.77
N ASP A 148 2.00 13.16 3.03
CA ASP A 148 0.76 12.38 3.02
C ASP A 148 0.98 11.16 3.94
N TRP A 149 0.51 11.26 5.17
CA TRP A 149 0.72 10.24 6.20
C TRP A 149 -0.14 9.00 5.99
N GLN A 150 0.51 7.84 5.81
CA GLN A 150 -0.14 6.55 5.60
C GLN A 150 0.18 5.59 6.75
N GLY A 151 -0.84 5.07 7.43
CA GLY A 151 -0.67 3.99 8.39
C GLY A 151 -0.34 2.70 7.66
N ARG A 152 0.90 2.24 7.74
CA ARG A 152 1.37 1.14 6.88
C ARG A 152 1.97 -0.04 7.63
N ILE A 153 2.62 0.19 8.77
CA ILE A 153 3.19 -0.90 9.58
C ILE A 153 2.39 -0.98 10.87
N PHE A 154 1.77 -2.12 11.14
CA PHE A 154 0.97 -2.30 12.34
C PHE A 154 1.04 -3.72 12.88
N ARG A 155 0.83 -3.85 14.20
CA ARG A 155 0.79 -5.16 14.86
C ARG A 155 -0.36 -5.99 14.33
N ASN A 156 -0.07 -7.24 14.00
CA ASN A 156 -1.09 -8.17 13.52
C ASN A 156 -1.92 -8.73 14.69
N ARG A 157 -2.74 -7.87 15.29
CA ARG A 157 -3.65 -8.23 16.40
C ARG A 157 -5.11 -8.19 15.96
N PRO A 158 -6.00 -9.02 16.53
CA PRO A 158 -7.42 -9.08 16.11
C PRO A 158 -8.19 -7.75 16.28
N ASN A 159 -7.82 -6.93 17.27
CA ASN A 159 -8.44 -5.63 17.52
C ASN A 159 -7.99 -4.54 16.55
N ILE A 160 -6.78 -4.66 15.95
CA ILE A 160 -6.28 -3.70 14.97
C ILE A 160 -6.80 -4.11 13.60
N ARG A 161 -7.69 -3.29 13.03
CA ARG A 161 -8.41 -3.62 11.80
C ARG A 161 -8.76 -2.39 10.98
N TRP A 162 -8.97 -2.59 9.71
CA TRP A 162 -9.50 -1.59 8.80
C TRP A 162 -11.00 -1.39 9.01
N GLN A 163 -11.46 -0.15 8.93
CA GLN A 163 -12.87 0.25 8.97
C GLN A 163 -13.16 1.22 7.82
N HIS A 164 -14.44 1.35 7.48
CA HIS A 164 -15.01 2.08 6.35
C HIS A 164 -14.77 1.41 5.00
N LYS A 165 -15.84 1.26 4.23
CA LYS A 165 -15.80 0.62 2.91
C LYS A 165 -14.89 1.35 1.94
N VAL A 166 -14.82 2.67 2.09
CA VAL A 166 -14.02 3.59 1.29
C VAL A 166 -13.35 4.59 2.21
N HIS A 167 -12.19 5.10 1.85
CA HIS A 167 -11.33 5.90 2.73
C HIS A 167 -11.07 5.14 4.05
N GLU A 168 -10.77 3.89 3.89
CA GLU A 168 -10.55 2.97 4.98
C GLU A 168 -9.41 3.43 5.89
N MET A 169 -9.62 3.29 7.18
CA MET A 169 -8.66 3.66 8.22
C MET A 169 -8.39 2.48 9.14
N ILE A 170 -7.16 2.38 9.63
CA ILE A 170 -6.79 1.42 10.66
C ILE A 170 -7.33 1.95 12.01
N THR A 171 -7.99 1.07 12.75
CA THR A 171 -8.57 1.36 14.06
C THR A 171 -8.20 0.27 15.07
N GLY A 172 -8.53 0.49 16.35
CA GLY A 172 -8.28 -0.49 17.41
C GLY A 172 -6.84 -0.51 17.96
N PHE A 173 -5.94 0.34 17.41
CA PHE A 173 -4.63 0.60 17.99
C PHE A 173 -4.75 1.57 19.19
N GLN A 174 -3.81 1.48 20.12
CA GLN A 174 -3.74 2.37 21.29
C GLN A 174 -2.58 3.36 21.18
N THR A 175 -1.51 2.95 20.50
CA THR A 175 -0.29 3.74 20.35
C THR A 175 0.09 3.86 18.88
N TYR A 176 0.61 5.03 18.50
CA TYR A 176 1.13 5.22 17.15
C TYR A 176 2.40 6.07 17.16
N ALA A 177 3.17 5.94 16.09
CA ALA A 177 4.31 6.79 15.79
C ALA A 177 4.28 7.21 14.32
N THR A 178 4.99 8.29 14.00
CA THR A 178 5.24 8.74 12.63
C THR A 178 6.74 8.65 12.36
N LEU A 179 7.11 8.16 11.18
CA LEU A 179 8.51 8.17 10.76
C LEU A 179 8.90 9.57 10.27
N PRO A 180 10.21 9.88 10.22
CA PRO A 180 10.70 11.15 9.67
C PRO A 180 10.27 11.36 8.21
N THR A 181 10.19 12.63 7.77
CA THR A 181 9.82 12.99 6.40
C THR A 181 10.98 12.90 5.40
N ASP A 182 12.14 12.43 5.85
CA ASP A 182 13.30 12.21 5.00
C ASP A 182 13.03 11.08 4.00
N LYS A 183 13.51 11.27 2.78
CA LYS A 183 13.22 10.38 1.64
C LYS A 183 13.41 8.88 1.90
N PRO A 184 14.43 8.41 2.66
CA PRO A 184 14.57 6.98 2.97
C PRO A 184 13.38 6.35 3.69
N PHE A 185 12.62 7.14 4.49
CA PHE A 185 11.44 6.69 5.23
C PHE A 185 10.15 6.76 4.43
N CYS A 186 10.19 7.39 3.25
CA CYS A 186 8.97 7.63 2.47
C CYS A 186 8.58 6.44 1.61
N ILE A 187 7.27 6.28 1.45
CA ILE A 187 6.68 5.48 0.37
C ILE A 187 6.68 6.33 -0.89
N LEU A 188 7.11 5.77 -2.00
CA LEU A 188 7.04 6.40 -3.33
C LEU A 188 5.79 5.92 -4.05
N HIS A 189 5.00 6.85 -4.55
CA HIS A 189 3.75 6.58 -5.25
C HIS A 189 3.67 7.41 -6.54
N PRO A 190 4.42 7.00 -7.58
CA PRO A 190 4.39 7.67 -8.87
C PRO A 190 3.17 7.25 -9.68
N LYS A 191 2.50 8.23 -10.26
CA LYS A 191 1.38 8.03 -11.20
C LYS A 191 1.59 8.82 -12.47
N THR A 192 0.83 8.48 -13.51
CA THR A 192 0.62 9.35 -14.67
C THR A 192 -0.68 10.12 -14.48
N ILE A 193 -0.85 11.22 -15.23
CA ILE A 193 -2.07 12.02 -15.15
C ILE A 193 -3.29 11.22 -15.63
N GLU A 194 -3.12 10.34 -16.61
CA GLU A 194 -4.19 9.48 -17.12
C GLU A 194 -4.75 8.58 -16.02
N LYS A 195 -3.85 7.86 -15.30
CA LYS A 195 -4.24 7.02 -14.14
C LYS A 195 -4.90 7.84 -13.04
N GLN A 196 -4.41 9.05 -12.78
CA GLN A 196 -4.98 9.92 -11.75
C GLN A 196 -6.41 10.37 -12.13
N VAL A 197 -6.63 10.71 -13.41
CA VAL A 197 -7.94 11.09 -13.92
C VAL A 197 -8.93 9.93 -13.85
N GLU A 198 -8.51 8.73 -14.29
CA GLU A 198 -9.32 7.51 -14.20
C GLU A 198 -9.71 7.19 -12.75
N GLN A 199 -8.76 7.27 -11.84
CA GLN A 199 -9.00 7.02 -10.42
C GLN A 199 -9.98 8.05 -9.84
N ASN A 200 -9.81 9.34 -10.14
CA ASN A 200 -10.72 10.38 -9.67
C ASN A 200 -12.15 10.17 -10.23
N LYS A 201 -12.27 9.74 -11.49
CA LYS A 201 -13.54 9.41 -12.11
C LYS A 201 -14.20 8.22 -11.40
N PHE A 202 -13.47 7.15 -11.19
CA PHE A 202 -13.94 5.96 -10.44
C PHE A 202 -14.46 6.34 -9.04
N TYR A 203 -13.70 7.15 -8.28
CA TYR A 203 -14.15 7.61 -6.97
C TYR A 203 -15.40 8.50 -7.03
N ASN A 204 -15.51 9.33 -8.03
CA ASN A 204 -16.68 10.23 -8.17
C ASN A 204 -17.94 9.48 -8.63
N GLU A 205 -17.84 8.55 -9.57
CA GLU A 205 -18.97 7.87 -10.19
C GLU A 205 -19.41 6.65 -9.40
N GLU A 206 -18.46 5.81 -8.96
CA GLU A 206 -18.77 4.51 -8.36
C GLU A 206 -18.88 4.56 -6.82
N ILE A 207 -18.23 5.53 -6.19
CA ILE A 207 -18.07 5.58 -4.75
C ILE A 207 -18.83 6.72 -4.08
N SER A 208 -19.04 7.85 -4.76
CA SER A 208 -19.85 8.97 -4.22
C SER A 208 -21.31 8.57 -3.96
N GLY A 209 -21.83 7.55 -4.65
CA GLY A 209 -23.15 6.94 -4.40
C GLY A 209 -23.28 6.22 -3.05
N ILE A 210 -22.16 5.93 -2.36
CA ILE A 210 -22.13 5.19 -1.08
C ILE A 210 -22.17 6.15 0.13
N ARG A 211 -22.06 7.46 -0.11
CA ARG A 211 -22.08 8.49 0.96
C ARG A 211 -23.49 8.92 1.41
N LYS A 212 -24.53 8.16 1.07
CA LYS A 212 -25.90 8.42 1.58
C LYS A 212 -26.35 7.37 2.56
#